data_5b1d3ba5ec0aada6156a4d08ffcf39e4
#
_entry.id   5b1d3ba5ec0aada6156a4d08ffcf39e4
#
_cell.length_a   1.000
_cell.length_b   1.000
_cell.length_c   1.000
_cell.angle_alpha   90.00
_cell.angle_beta   90.00
_cell.angle_gamma   90.00
#
_symmetry.space_group_name_H-M   'P 1'
#
loop_
_entity.id
_entity.type
_entity.pdbx_description
1 polymer ?
#
loop_
_entity_poly.entity_id
_entity_poly.type
_entity_poly.pdbx_seq_one_letter_code
_entity_poly.pdbx_strand_id
1 'polypeptide(L)'
;MDTLKNTSQGLGTPERRTEAVRQPSLRRANFEDYEQIAALQIRNGLASTCYQAWAALWIDNPAYHKWKADWPIGWVLQTGTDKVVGFLGNLPAEYQFRGHELRVSTPVSWVVDESYRSYSMLLLDRITRQKGVDLVILTTVGPKAEPGLKAFKFSKVPVGTWNESEFWITNYRGFSQSVLASESIPFSNVISYPISAILFCRDKLKQLFREVDRSTSDIETCSEFDSRFDQFWYSLAHQNPNILLARRTRETLAWHFRDAMLRHSACIVTASKGSDLTAYAVFQRQDKPEHGLKRVRLVDFQSLKGFEQMLLPFLSWIFRKCNDEGIDLLEIMGRWLARPDLPPVFAPYHRRLCSWSSYYRAINEELSEILKQSDIWAPSSFDGDASLW
;
A
#
# COMPACT_ATOMS: atom_id res chain seq x y z
N MET A 1 -2.61 39.25 73.10
CA MET A 1 -3.84 39.88 72.57
C MET A 1 -3.50 40.28 71.15
N ASP A 2 -3.95 39.54 70.22
CA ASP A 2 -4.60 39.90 68.99
C ASP A 2 -4.58 38.74 68.01
N THR A 3 -5.75 38.34 67.74
CA THR A 3 -6.11 37.22 66.89
C THR A 3 -5.94 37.54 65.40
N LEU A 4 -5.07 36.86 64.68
CA LEU A 4 -5.01 36.89 63.23
C LEU A 4 -5.90 35.77 62.65
N LYS A 5 -6.99 36.18 62.00
CA LYS A 5 -7.87 35.33 61.21
C LYS A 5 -7.19 34.97 59.87
N ASN A 6 -6.93 33.70 59.66
CA ASN A 6 -6.51 33.13 58.38
C ASN A 6 -7.74 32.89 57.48
N THR A 7 -7.87 33.66 56.44
CA THR A 7 -8.86 33.48 55.36
C THR A 7 -8.20 32.59 54.26
N SER A 8 -8.50 31.33 54.27
CA SER A 8 -8.15 30.41 53.20
C SER A 8 -9.13 30.63 52.04
N GLN A 9 -8.68 31.31 50.98
CA GLN A 9 -9.37 31.32 49.69
C GLN A 9 -9.11 29.95 49.01
N GLY A 10 -10.18 29.17 48.82
CA GLY A 10 -10.16 27.97 48.02
C GLY A 10 -9.96 28.32 46.54
N LEU A 11 -8.82 27.89 46.00
CA LEU A 11 -8.60 27.83 44.56
C LEU A 11 -9.47 26.70 44.00
N GLY A 12 -10.60 27.09 43.42
CA GLY A 12 -11.45 26.21 42.64
C GLY A 12 -10.66 25.68 41.42
N THR A 13 -10.38 24.37 41.41
CA THR A 13 -9.91 23.66 40.24
C THR A 13 -10.93 23.85 39.12
N PRO A 14 -10.54 24.23 37.89
CA PRO A 14 -11.48 24.32 36.78
C PRO A 14 -11.96 22.91 36.46
N GLU A 15 -13.22 22.63 36.77
CA GLU A 15 -13.92 21.43 36.24
C GLU A 15 -13.83 21.49 34.70
N ARG A 16 -13.03 20.61 34.11
CA ARG A 16 -13.14 20.26 32.69
C ARG A 16 -14.54 19.68 32.50
N ARG A 17 -15.48 20.53 32.06
CA ARG A 17 -16.75 20.07 31.49
C ARG A 17 -16.37 19.15 30.31
N THR A 18 -16.39 17.86 30.51
CA THR A 18 -16.45 16.88 29.45
C THR A 18 -17.80 17.11 28.75
N GLU A 19 -17.77 17.89 27.66
CA GLU A 19 -18.91 17.92 26.74
C GLU A 19 -19.23 16.47 26.38
N ALA A 20 -20.44 16.02 26.72
CA ALA A 20 -20.90 14.69 26.36
C ALA A 20 -20.81 14.54 24.85
N VAL A 21 -19.93 13.66 24.39
CA VAL A 21 -19.74 13.39 22.96
C VAL A 21 -21.07 12.93 22.39
N ARG A 22 -21.73 13.80 21.64
CA ARG A 22 -23.01 13.45 20.98
C ARG A 22 -22.75 12.34 19.97
N GLN A 23 -23.65 11.34 19.95
CA GLN A 23 -23.58 10.24 19.01
C GLN A 23 -23.53 10.77 17.56
N PRO A 24 -22.50 10.39 16.76
CA PRO A 24 -22.39 10.83 15.38
C PRO A 24 -23.42 10.07 14.52
N SER A 25 -23.95 10.74 13.50
CA SER A 25 -24.70 10.11 12.43
C SER A 25 -23.76 9.48 11.38
N LEU A 26 -24.23 8.40 10.76
CA LEU A 26 -23.50 7.69 9.73
C LEU A 26 -24.22 7.87 8.39
N ARG A 27 -23.51 8.39 7.36
CA ARG A 27 -24.04 8.55 6.01
C ARG A 27 -23.01 8.18 4.93
N ARG A 28 -23.49 8.06 3.69
CA ARG A 28 -22.58 7.94 2.53
C ARG A 28 -21.77 9.23 2.38
N ALA A 29 -20.49 9.05 2.04
CA ALA A 29 -19.62 10.15 1.64
C ALA A 29 -19.95 10.58 0.20
N ASN A 30 -19.75 11.85 -0.10
CA ASN A 30 -19.80 12.42 -1.45
C ASN A 30 -18.52 13.25 -1.71
N PHE A 31 -18.32 13.72 -2.95
CA PHE A 31 -17.12 14.48 -3.32
C PHE A 31 -17.05 15.86 -2.65
N GLU A 32 -18.17 16.40 -2.19
CA GLU A 32 -18.24 17.68 -1.46
C GLU A 32 -17.69 17.57 -0.04
N ASP A 33 -17.58 16.36 0.50
CA ASP A 33 -17.01 16.11 1.83
C ASP A 33 -15.47 16.24 1.86
N TYR A 34 -14.82 16.40 0.70
CA TYR A 34 -13.36 16.37 0.60
C TYR A 34 -12.65 17.28 1.59
N GLU A 35 -13.03 18.55 1.69
CA GLU A 35 -12.36 19.51 2.59
C GLU A 35 -12.39 19.05 4.05
N GLN A 36 -13.51 18.50 4.48
CA GLN A 36 -13.64 17.98 5.83
C GLN A 36 -12.90 16.66 6.04
N ILE A 37 -12.85 15.80 5.00
CA ILE A 37 -12.10 14.55 5.03
C ILE A 37 -10.60 14.85 5.06
N ALA A 38 -10.11 15.79 4.25
CA ALA A 38 -8.72 16.21 4.23
C ALA A 38 -8.30 16.79 5.59
N ALA A 39 -9.12 17.67 6.17
CA ALA A 39 -8.89 18.20 7.51
C ALA A 39 -8.89 17.10 8.59
N LEU A 40 -9.77 16.09 8.46
CA LEU A 40 -9.79 14.93 9.36
C LEU A 40 -8.50 14.10 9.26
N GLN A 41 -8.00 13.85 8.05
CA GLN A 41 -6.74 13.13 7.82
C GLN A 41 -5.56 13.86 8.46
N ILE A 42 -5.40 15.16 8.16
CA ILE A 42 -4.29 15.99 8.65
C ILE A 42 -4.27 16.02 10.19
N ARG A 43 -5.40 16.28 10.85
CA ARG A 43 -5.44 16.36 12.32
C ARG A 43 -5.23 15.02 13.02
N ASN A 44 -5.36 13.90 12.29
CA ASN A 44 -5.03 12.56 12.78
C ASN A 44 -3.65 12.06 12.30
N GLY A 45 -2.81 12.95 11.75
CA GLY A 45 -1.43 12.63 11.36
C GLY A 45 -1.30 11.83 10.06
N LEU A 46 -2.34 11.82 9.22
CA LEU A 46 -2.29 11.22 7.89
C LEU A 46 -1.99 12.28 6.84
N ALA A 47 -1.29 11.87 5.78
CA ALA A 47 -1.11 12.72 4.61
C ALA A 47 -2.47 12.93 3.91
N SER A 48 -2.67 14.14 3.38
CA SER A 48 -3.78 14.47 2.50
C SER A 48 -3.23 14.89 1.15
N THR A 49 -3.93 14.54 0.08
CA THR A 49 -3.64 14.94 -1.30
C THR A 49 -4.58 16.07 -1.72
N CYS A 50 -4.33 16.73 -2.86
CA CYS A 50 -5.28 17.71 -3.38
C CYS A 50 -6.58 17.05 -3.86
N TYR A 51 -7.66 17.85 -3.99
CA TYR A 51 -8.98 17.37 -4.42
C TYR A 51 -8.93 16.54 -5.71
N GLN A 52 -8.18 17.01 -6.70
CA GLN A 52 -8.09 16.35 -8.01
C GLN A 52 -7.48 14.94 -7.88
N ALA A 53 -6.40 14.80 -7.12
CA ALA A 53 -5.76 13.49 -6.89
C ALA A 53 -6.64 12.57 -6.05
N TRP A 54 -7.31 13.10 -5.02
CA TRP A 54 -8.25 12.34 -4.21
C TRP A 54 -9.47 11.88 -5.00
N ALA A 55 -10.13 12.77 -5.74
CA ALA A 55 -11.31 12.45 -6.53
C ALA A 55 -11.01 11.46 -7.67
N ALA A 56 -9.83 11.56 -8.27
CA ALA A 56 -9.37 10.67 -9.34
C ALA A 56 -9.31 9.19 -8.92
N LEU A 57 -9.18 8.89 -7.64
CA LEU A 57 -9.26 7.51 -7.13
C LEU A 57 -10.56 6.81 -7.50
N TRP A 58 -11.65 7.56 -7.63
CA TRP A 58 -12.96 7.05 -8.07
C TRP A 58 -13.28 7.50 -9.49
N ILE A 59 -13.18 8.82 -9.78
CA ILE A 59 -13.63 9.36 -11.06
C ILE A 59 -12.89 8.74 -12.25
N ASP A 60 -11.60 8.46 -12.13
CA ASP A 60 -10.80 7.85 -13.19
C ASP A 60 -10.68 6.33 -13.07
N ASN A 61 -11.27 5.72 -12.03
CA ASN A 61 -11.21 4.28 -11.80
C ASN A 61 -12.14 3.51 -12.76
N PRO A 62 -11.61 2.60 -13.61
CA PRO A 62 -12.42 1.84 -14.56
C PRO A 62 -13.54 1.03 -13.88
N ALA A 63 -13.27 0.42 -12.73
CA ALA A 63 -14.27 -0.33 -11.99
C ALA A 63 -15.38 0.59 -11.42
N TYR A 64 -15.02 1.82 -11.01
CA TYR A 64 -16.01 2.79 -10.56
C TYR A 64 -16.93 3.22 -11.72
N HIS A 65 -16.40 3.49 -12.91
CA HIS A 65 -17.21 3.80 -14.07
C HIS A 65 -18.25 2.73 -14.37
N LYS A 66 -17.87 1.48 -14.21
CA LYS A 66 -18.74 0.33 -14.46
C LYS A 66 -19.87 0.22 -13.42
N TRP A 67 -19.62 0.60 -12.14
CA TRP A 67 -20.55 0.36 -11.03
C TRP A 67 -21.02 1.62 -10.30
N LYS A 68 -20.67 2.81 -10.75
CA LYS A 68 -20.88 4.09 -10.05
C LYS A 68 -22.33 4.33 -9.57
N ALA A 69 -23.33 3.78 -10.26
CA ALA A 69 -24.74 3.94 -9.89
C ALA A 69 -25.03 3.41 -8.47
N ASP A 70 -24.39 2.30 -8.10
CA ASP A 70 -24.62 1.60 -6.85
C ASP A 70 -23.41 1.61 -5.91
N TRP A 71 -22.27 2.17 -6.32
CA TRP A 71 -21.02 2.15 -5.58
C TRP A 71 -20.79 3.44 -4.79
N PRO A 72 -20.93 3.43 -3.44
CA PRO A 72 -20.60 4.59 -2.62
C PRO A 72 -19.08 4.79 -2.58
N ILE A 73 -18.62 6.04 -2.64
CA ILE A 73 -17.18 6.36 -2.52
C ILE A 73 -16.64 6.14 -1.10
N GLY A 74 -17.53 5.96 -0.12
CA GLY A 74 -17.19 5.69 1.27
C GLY A 74 -18.32 6.09 2.20
N TRP A 75 -18.00 6.13 3.49
CA TRP A 75 -18.90 6.55 4.55
C TRP A 75 -18.23 7.53 5.50
N VAL A 76 -19.02 8.46 6.05
CA VAL A 76 -18.58 9.42 7.04
C VAL A 76 -19.38 9.29 8.33
N LEU A 77 -18.72 9.53 9.45
CA LEU A 77 -19.34 9.84 10.73
C LEU A 77 -19.42 11.35 10.87
N GLN A 78 -20.61 11.88 11.10
CA GLN A 78 -20.90 13.32 11.14
C GLN A 78 -21.56 13.69 12.47
N THR A 79 -21.13 14.78 13.10
CA THR A 79 -21.76 15.29 14.31
C THR A 79 -23.03 16.09 14.00
N GLY A 80 -23.82 16.42 15.01
CA GLY A 80 -24.99 17.28 14.84
C GLY A 80 -24.68 18.73 14.41
N THR A 81 -23.40 19.11 14.33
CA THR A 81 -22.91 20.39 13.78
C THR A 81 -22.32 20.22 12.38
N ASP A 82 -22.68 19.19 11.68
CA ASP A 82 -22.23 18.83 10.32
C ASP A 82 -20.71 18.62 10.16
N LYS A 83 -19.98 18.47 11.28
CA LYS A 83 -18.55 18.21 11.26
C LYS A 83 -18.27 16.72 11.00
N VAL A 84 -17.43 16.39 10.00
CA VAL A 84 -16.94 15.04 9.75
C VAL A 84 -15.88 14.70 10.80
N VAL A 85 -16.13 13.61 11.54
CA VAL A 85 -15.29 13.07 12.62
C VAL A 85 -14.81 11.66 12.37
N GLY A 86 -15.23 11.04 11.28
CA GLY A 86 -14.76 9.74 10.81
C GLY A 86 -14.99 9.57 9.32
N PHE A 87 -14.08 8.86 8.66
CA PHE A 87 -14.18 8.51 7.24
C PHE A 87 -13.59 7.14 6.99
N LEU A 88 -14.20 6.41 6.07
CA LEU A 88 -13.68 5.19 5.47
C LEU A 88 -14.04 5.22 3.98
N GLY A 89 -13.04 5.40 3.14
CA GLY A 89 -13.18 5.35 1.69
C GLY A 89 -13.39 3.92 1.20
N ASN A 90 -13.96 3.79 0.01
CA ASN A 90 -14.36 2.52 -0.57
C ASN A 90 -14.04 2.50 -2.06
N LEU A 91 -12.85 2.01 -2.41
CA LEU A 91 -12.44 1.88 -3.81
C LEU A 91 -12.97 0.57 -4.40
N PRO A 92 -13.59 0.61 -5.58
CA PRO A 92 -13.92 -0.60 -6.33
C PRO A 92 -12.67 -1.14 -7.01
N ALA A 93 -12.54 -2.46 -7.00
CA ALA A 93 -11.54 -3.18 -7.78
C ALA A 93 -12.19 -4.42 -8.43
N GLU A 94 -11.65 -4.82 -9.56
CA GLU A 94 -12.05 -6.04 -10.24
C GLU A 94 -10.98 -7.12 -10.02
N TYR A 95 -11.43 -8.31 -9.64
CA TYR A 95 -10.58 -9.48 -9.58
C TYR A 95 -11.16 -10.58 -10.48
N GLN A 96 -10.29 -11.45 -10.94
CA GLN A 96 -10.68 -12.66 -11.68
C GLN A 96 -10.31 -13.91 -10.93
N PHE A 97 -11.25 -14.86 -10.89
CA PHE A 97 -11.04 -16.16 -10.28
C PHE A 97 -11.93 -17.22 -10.96
N ARG A 98 -11.36 -18.32 -11.43
CA ARG A 98 -12.05 -19.43 -12.12
C ARG A 98 -12.92 -18.98 -13.30
N GLY A 99 -12.45 -17.99 -14.05
CA GLY A 99 -13.20 -17.42 -15.19
C GLY A 99 -14.31 -16.47 -14.80
N HIS A 100 -14.53 -16.22 -13.50
CA HIS A 100 -15.52 -15.26 -13.00
C HIS A 100 -14.85 -13.96 -12.60
N GLU A 101 -15.53 -12.84 -12.90
CA GLU A 101 -15.19 -11.52 -12.42
C GLU A 101 -15.79 -11.34 -11.02
N LEU A 102 -14.97 -10.92 -10.06
CA LEU A 102 -15.37 -10.61 -8.69
C LEU A 102 -15.33 -9.09 -8.47
N ARG A 103 -16.39 -8.57 -7.85
CA ARG A 103 -16.47 -7.19 -7.39
C ARG A 103 -15.83 -7.06 -6.02
N VAL A 104 -14.73 -6.33 -5.94
CA VAL A 104 -13.95 -6.21 -4.73
C VAL A 104 -14.04 -4.79 -4.17
N SER A 105 -14.33 -4.70 -2.88
CA SER A 105 -14.21 -3.46 -2.11
C SER A 105 -12.82 -3.39 -1.49
N THR A 106 -12.11 -2.30 -1.75
CA THR A 106 -10.84 -1.97 -1.12
C THR A 106 -11.03 -0.76 -0.22
N PRO A 107 -11.18 -0.95 1.10
CA PRO A 107 -11.27 0.16 2.04
C PRO A 107 -9.98 0.95 2.10
N VAL A 108 -10.08 2.28 2.05
CA VAL A 108 -8.94 3.21 2.08
C VAL A 108 -9.16 4.33 3.09
N SER A 109 -8.08 4.92 3.59
CA SER A 109 -8.14 6.10 4.46
C SER A 109 -9.06 5.93 5.68
N TRP A 110 -8.98 4.79 6.38
CA TRP A 110 -9.77 4.57 7.59
C TRP A 110 -9.27 5.45 8.73
N VAL A 111 -9.99 6.53 9.01
CA VAL A 111 -9.62 7.54 10.00
C VAL A 111 -10.82 7.98 10.82
N VAL A 112 -10.65 8.10 12.13
CA VAL A 112 -11.69 8.56 13.06
C VAL A 112 -11.02 9.38 14.17
N ASP A 113 -11.60 10.55 14.47
CA ASP A 113 -11.15 11.39 15.59
C ASP A 113 -11.15 10.62 16.90
N GLU A 114 -10.19 10.89 17.76
CA GLU A 114 -9.95 10.13 18.99
C GLU A 114 -11.21 9.99 19.86
N SER A 115 -11.94 11.06 20.05
CA SER A 115 -13.18 11.08 20.85
C SER A 115 -14.32 10.23 20.27
N TYR A 116 -14.22 9.84 18.99
CA TYR A 116 -15.24 9.07 18.26
C TYR A 116 -14.78 7.67 17.85
N ARG A 117 -13.60 7.20 18.31
CA ARG A 117 -13.04 5.89 17.93
C ARG A 117 -13.94 4.71 18.23
N SER A 118 -14.78 4.80 19.26
CA SER A 118 -15.78 3.77 19.59
C SER A 118 -16.80 3.54 18.46
N TYR A 119 -17.01 4.53 17.60
CA TYR A 119 -17.94 4.44 16.46
C TYR A 119 -17.25 3.96 15.16
N SER A 120 -15.95 3.75 15.16
CA SER A 120 -15.19 3.36 13.94
C SER A 120 -15.70 2.07 13.30
N MET A 121 -16.22 1.14 14.11
CA MET A 121 -16.78 -0.12 13.64
C MET A 121 -18.07 0.05 12.83
N LEU A 122 -18.81 1.15 12.99
CA LEU A 122 -19.98 1.45 12.17
C LEU A 122 -19.60 1.68 10.70
N LEU A 123 -18.44 2.28 10.45
CA LEU A 123 -17.92 2.46 9.09
C LEU A 123 -17.60 1.11 8.43
N LEU A 124 -16.93 0.23 9.17
CA LEU A 124 -16.59 -1.11 8.69
C LEU A 124 -17.85 -1.97 8.44
N ASP A 125 -18.87 -1.86 9.31
CA ASP A 125 -20.16 -2.54 9.14
C ASP A 125 -20.80 -2.20 7.79
N ARG A 126 -20.74 -0.94 7.37
CA ARG A 126 -21.32 -0.52 6.09
C ARG A 126 -20.60 -1.14 4.89
N ILE A 127 -19.27 -1.22 4.92
CA ILE A 127 -18.50 -1.88 3.86
C ILE A 127 -18.87 -3.37 3.80
N THR A 128 -18.91 -4.04 4.95
CA THR A 128 -19.19 -5.48 5.00
C THR A 128 -20.62 -5.87 4.61
N ARG A 129 -21.56 -4.91 4.65
CA ARG A 129 -22.96 -5.10 4.25
C ARG A 129 -23.29 -4.51 2.88
N GLN A 130 -22.29 -4.02 2.15
CA GLN A 130 -22.54 -3.48 0.82
C GLN A 130 -23.03 -4.57 -0.13
N LYS A 131 -24.17 -4.30 -0.78
CA LYS A 131 -24.72 -5.22 -1.78
C LYS A 131 -23.86 -5.23 -3.05
N GLY A 132 -23.81 -6.38 -3.71
CA GLY A 132 -23.10 -6.54 -4.97
C GLY A 132 -21.58 -6.51 -4.84
N VAL A 133 -21.03 -6.71 -3.65
CA VAL A 133 -19.61 -6.95 -3.38
C VAL A 133 -19.42 -8.43 -3.10
N ASP A 134 -18.44 -9.06 -3.72
CA ASP A 134 -18.11 -10.47 -3.52
C ASP A 134 -17.01 -10.64 -2.47
N LEU A 135 -16.08 -9.66 -2.40
CA LEU A 135 -14.89 -9.73 -1.58
C LEU A 135 -14.49 -8.34 -1.07
N VAL A 136 -14.06 -8.25 0.18
CA VAL A 136 -13.43 -7.05 0.76
C VAL A 136 -11.97 -7.37 1.05
N ILE A 137 -11.03 -6.53 0.59
CA ILE A 137 -9.58 -6.68 0.82
C ILE A 137 -9.02 -5.41 1.46
N LEU A 138 -8.29 -5.57 2.57
CA LEU A 138 -7.52 -4.51 3.23
C LEU A 138 -6.04 -4.89 3.23
N THR A 139 -5.15 -4.03 2.80
CA THR A 139 -3.73 -4.35 2.58
C THR A 139 -2.76 -3.66 3.53
N THR A 140 -3.15 -2.58 4.18
CA THR A 140 -2.25 -1.77 5.04
C THR A 140 -2.71 -1.71 6.50
N VAL A 141 -3.23 -2.83 6.99
CA VAL A 141 -3.84 -2.91 8.32
C VAL A 141 -2.79 -2.84 9.43
N GLY A 142 -2.94 -1.86 10.32
CA GLY A 142 -2.16 -1.76 11.54
C GLY A 142 -2.68 -2.68 12.67
N PRO A 143 -1.83 -3.02 13.67
CA PRO A 143 -2.17 -3.97 14.73
C PRO A 143 -3.41 -3.57 15.55
N LYS A 144 -3.66 -2.28 15.70
CA LYS A 144 -4.80 -1.77 16.48
C LYS A 144 -6.17 -2.09 15.85
N ALA A 145 -6.23 -2.29 14.54
CA ALA A 145 -7.48 -2.62 13.82
C ALA A 145 -7.79 -4.13 13.85
N GLU A 146 -6.81 -4.98 14.10
CA GLU A 146 -6.94 -6.44 14.02
C GLU A 146 -8.07 -7.04 14.86
N PRO A 147 -8.29 -6.65 16.15
CA PRO A 147 -9.40 -7.18 16.94
C PRO A 147 -10.77 -6.87 16.33
N GLY A 148 -10.94 -5.65 15.80
CA GLY A 148 -12.17 -5.24 15.12
C GLY A 148 -12.41 -6.04 13.84
N LEU A 149 -11.38 -6.25 13.03
CA LEU A 149 -11.48 -7.05 11.81
C LEU A 149 -11.88 -8.50 12.12
N LYS A 150 -11.30 -9.12 13.14
CA LYS A 150 -11.70 -10.47 13.58
C LYS A 150 -13.15 -10.54 14.01
N ALA A 151 -13.66 -9.53 14.74
CA ALA A 151 -15.06 -9.44 15.13
C ALA A 151 -16.00 -9.37 13.91
N PHE A 152 -15.56 -8.78 12.80
CA PHE A 152 -16.26 -8.72 11.53
C PHE A 152 -15.93 -9.89 10.58
N LYS A 153 -15.35 -10.97 11.10
CA LYS A 153 -15.04 -12.20 10.36
C LYS A 153 -14.07 -12.00 9.18
N PHE A 154 -13.15 -11.05 9.29
CA PHE A 154 -12.04 -10.96 8.37
C PHE A 154 -10.97 -12.00 8.72
N SER A 155 -10.40 -12.61 7.69
CA SER A 155 -9.28 -13.54 7.76
C SER A 155 -8.01 -12.88 7.24
N LYS A 156 -6.85 -13.24 7.77
CA LYS A 156 -5.57 -12.87 7.16
C LYS A 156 -5.42 -13.55 5.80
N VAL A 157 -4.87 -12.84 4.83
CA VAL A 157 -4.45 -13.45 3.57
C VAL A 157 -3.36 -14.50 3.89
N PRO A 158 -3.55 -15.78 3.50
CA PRO A 158 -2.72 -16.88 3.97
C PRO A 158 -1.38 -17.01 3.21
N VAL A 159 -0.82 -15.90 2.74
CA VAL A 159 0.40 -15.87 1.92
C VAL A 159 1.45 -15.00 2.57
N GLY A 160 2.61 -15.60 2.80
CA GLY A 160 3.82 -14.88 3.18
C GLY A 160 3.69 -14.06 4.45
N THR A 161 4.64 -13.18 4.64
CA THR A 161 4.71 -12.21 5.71
C THR A 161 4.62 -10.81 5.12
N TRP A 162 3.42 -10.27 5.04
CA TRP A 162 3.16 -8.93 4.51
C TRP A 162 3.89 -7.82 5.26
N ASN A 163 4.12 -8.02 6.55
CA ASN A 163 4.79 -7.06 7.42
C ASN A 163 6.33 -7.23 7.43
N GLU A 164 6.88 -7.93 6.46
CA GLU A 164 8.32 -8.05 6.28
C GLU A 164 8.74 -7.42 4.96
N SER A 165 9.90 -6.79 4.96
CA SER A 165 10.47 -6.15 3.79
C SER A 165 11.91 -6.61 3.63
N GLU A 166 12.29 -6.94 2.43
CA GLU A 166 13.66 -7.26 2.04
C GLU A 166 14.23 -6.14 1.18
N PHE A 167 15.54 -5.84 1.33
CA PHE A 167 16.12 -4.72 0.61
C PHE A 167 17.61 -4.84 0.34
N TRP A 168 18.05 -4.06 -0.65
CA TRP A 168 19.46 -3.85 -1.03
C TRP A 168 19.82 -2.39 -0.85
N ILE A 169 21.01 -2.14 -0.30
CA ILE A 169 21.58 -0.79 -0.25
C ILE A 169 22.24 -0.52 -1.60
N THR A 170 21.79 0.53 -2.27
CA THR A 170 22.33 0.96 -3.58
C THR A 170 23.26 2.14 -3.44
N ASN A 171 23.06 3.01 -2.43
CA ASN A 171 23.97 4.08 -2.06
C ASN A 171 24.26 4.01 -0.55
N TYR A 172 25.39 3.42 -0.18
CA TYR A 172 25.73 3.15 1.23
C TYR A 172 25.86 4.43 2.06
N ARG A 173 26.37 5.51 1.48
CA ARG A 173 26.52 6.78 2.20
C ARG A 173 25.16 7.42 2.48
N GLY A 174 24.31 7.56 1.46
CA GLY A 174 22.97 8.13 1.62
C GLY A 174 22.14 7.33 2.59
N PHE A 175 22.16 5.99 2.48
CA PHE A 175 21.48 5.09 3.41
C PHE A 175 21.96 5.29 4.87
N SER A 176 23.29 5.29 5.10
CA SER A 176 23.84 5.48 6.44
C SER A 176 23.48 6.84 7.03
N GLN A 177 23.49 7.91 6.22
CA GLN A 177 23.06 9.25 6.66
C GLN A 177 21.59 9.25 7.07
N SER A 178 20.73 8.64 6.27
CA SER A 178 19.29 8.57 6.54
C SER A 178 18.98 7.78 7.81
N VAL A 179 19.67 6.66 8.05
CA VAL A 179 19.50 5.87 9.28
C VAL A 179 19.95 6.68 10.51
N LEU A 180 21.13 7.32 10.45
CA LEU A 180 21.60 8.16 11.55
C LEU A 180 20.68 9.35 11.82
N ALA A 181 20.12 9.96 10.77
CA ALA A 181 19.15 11.04 10.90
C ALA A 181 17.83 10.55 11.55
N SER A 182 17.36 9.35 11.22
CA SER A 182 16.15 8.77 11.84
C SER A 182 16.30 8.50 13.33
N GLU A 183 17.53 8.20 13.78
CA GLU A 183 17.87 8.00 15.20
C GLU A 183 18.30 9.32 15.90
N SER A 184 18.16 10.47 15.20
CA SER A 184 18.55 11.79 15.72
C SER A 184 20.02 11.88 16.17
N ILE A 185 20.92 11.11 15.53
CA ILE A 185 22.34 11.08 15.89
C ILE A 185 23.04 12.32 15.31
N PRO A 186 23.69 13.16 16.14
CA PRO A 186 24.39 14.34 15.68
C PRO A 186 25.60 13.95 14.80
N PHE A 187 26.04 14.87 13.91
CA PHE A 187 27.15 14.67 13.00
C PHE A 187 26.99 13.46 12.05
N SER A 188 25.73 13.11 11.69
CA SER A 188 25.40 12.01 10.78
C SER A 188 26.21 12.04 9.47
N ASN A 189 26.52 13.24 8.94
CA ASN A 189 27.32 13.42 7.74
C ASN A 189 28.76 12.87 7.86
N VAL A 190 29.37 12.95 9.05
CA VAL A 190 30.74 12.48 9.29
C VAL A 190 30.75 10.99 9.66
N ILE A 191 29.86 10.59 10.57
CA ILE A 191 29.77 9.22 11.07
C ILE A 191 29.32 8.24 9.97
N SER A 192 28.59 8.72 8.96
CA SER A 192 28.15 7.88 7.83
C SER A 192 29.30 7.30 7.00
N TYR A 193 30.47 7.94 6.93
CA TYR A 193 31.59 7.43 6.13
C TYR A 193 32.12 6.07 6.61
N PRO A 194 32.54 5.88 7.87
CA PRO A 194 33.01 4.57 8.31
C PRO A 194 31.90 3.51 8.28
N ILE A 195 30.67 3.87 8.61
CA ILE A 195 29.54 2.93 8.56
C ILE A 195 29.31 2.46 7.13
N SER A 196 29.27 3.37 6.16
CA SER A 196 29.09 3.02 4.75
C SER A 196 30.20 2.13 4.21
N ALA A 197 31.46 2.36 4.61
CA ALA A 197 32.58 1.51 4.24
C ALA A 197 32.42 0.08 4.81
N ILE A 198 32.04 -0.06 6.06
CA ILE A 198 31.80 -1.38 6.70
C ILE A 198 30.68 -2.13 5.98
N LEU A 199 29.54 -1.46 5.71
CA LEU A 199 28.42 -2.07 5.02
C LEU A 199 28.80 -2.50 3.59
N PHE A 200 29.49 -1.65 2.86
CA PHE A 200 30.00 -1.96 1.52
C PHE A 200 30.94 -3.17 1.51
N CYS A 201 31.93 -3.20 2.41
CA CYS A 201 32.86 -4.32 2.51
C CYS A 201 32.11 -5.63 2.87
N ARG A 202 31.17 -5.57 3.80
CA ARG A 202 30.36 -6.72 4.18
C ARG A 202 29.59 -7.29 3.00
N ASP A 203 28.92 -6.42 2.23
CA ASP A 203 28.09 -6.85 1.09
C ASP A 203 28.95 -7.37 -0.07
N LYS A 204 30.11 -6.78 -0.31
CA LYS A 204 31.11 -7.30 -1.27
C LYS A 204 31.63 -8.69 -0.89
N LEU A 205 31.94 -8.91 0.39
CA LEU A 205 32.42 -10.20 0.90
C LEU A 205 31.35 -11.30 0.76
N LYS A 206 30.07 -10.96 0.88
CA LYS A 206 28.96 -11.93 0.74
C LYS A 206 28.61 -12.23 -0.72
N GLN A 207 29.24 -11.57 -1.70
CA GLN A 207 28.94 -11.70 -3.15
C GLN A 207 27.44 -11.63 -3.46
N LEU A 208 26.75 -10.68 -2.84
CA LEU A 208 25.30 -10.63 -2.78
C LEU A 208 24.59 -10.30 -4.09
N PHE A 209 25.33 -9.87 -5.09
CA PHE A 209 24.92 -9.92 -6.49
C PHE A 209 25.99 -10.72 -7.25
N ARG A 210 25.82 -12.04 -7.30
CA ARG A 210 26.41 -12.77 -8.41
C ARG A 210 25.90 -12.10 -9.68
N GLU A 211 26.80 -11.81 -10.62
CA GLU A 211 26.41 -11.33 -11.93
C GLU A 211 25.34 -12.28 -12.49
N VAL A 212 24.08 -11.89 -12.36
CA VAL A 212 23.00 -12.52 -13.11
C VAL A 212 23.36 -12.27 -14.56
N ASP A 213 23.44 -13.33 -15.30
CA ASP A 213 23.89 -13.41 -16.68
C ASP A 213 23.50 -12.18 -17.50
N ARG A 214 24.46 -11.59 -18.21
CA ARG A 214 24.38 -10.29 -18.89
C ARG A 214 23.42 -10.25 -20.09
N SER A 215 22.56 -11.22 -20.29
CA SER A 215 21.56 -11.20 -21.36
C SER A 215 20.39 -10.27 -21.00
N THR A 216 20.71 -8.98 -20.81
CA THR A 216 19.70 -7.92 -20.65
C THR A 216 19.19 -7.40 -22.00
N SER A 217 19.45 -8.10 -23.10
CA SER A 217 19.09 -7.69 -24.46
C SER A 217 17.59 -7.54 -24.71
N ASP A 218 16.76 -8.10 -23.84
CA ASP A 218 15.31 -8.15 -24.03
C ASP A 218 14.54 -7.29 -23.01
N ILE A 219 15.26 -6.43 -22.24
CA ILE A 219 14.64 -5.55 -21.24
C ILE A 219 14.45 -4.16 -21.85
N GLU A 220 13.20 -3.72 -21.87
CA GLU A 220 12.79 -2.39 -22.30
C GLU A 220 12.15 -1.60 -21.16
N THR A 221 12.18 -0.27 -21.26
CA THR A 221 11.40 0.61 -20.38
C THR A 221 10.27 1.26 -21.17
N CYS A 222 9.09 1.28 -20.57
CA CYS A 222 7.92 1.91 -21.15
C CYS A 222 7.60 3.22 -20.42
N SER A 223 7.22 4.25 -21.18
CA SER A 223 6.72 5.52 -20.63
C SER A 223 5.25 5.48 -20.26
N GLU A 224 4.51 4.48 -20.76
CA GLU A 224 3.07 4.30 -20.53
C GLU A 224 2.68 2.82 -20.64
N PHE A 225 1.49 2.48 -20.17
CA PHE A 225 0.87 1.17 -20.38
C PHE A 225 0.15 1.17 -21.75
N ASP A 226 0.71 0.47 -22.72
CA ASP A 226 0.16 0.39 -24.07
C ASP A 226 -0.77 -0.84 -24.27
N SER A 227 -1.23 -1.07 -25.51
CA SER A 227 -2.18 -2.15 -25.83
C SER A 227 -1.63 -3.56 -25.58
N ARG A 228 -0.29 -3.75 -25.50
CA ARG A 228 0.33 -5.05 -25.18
C ARG A 228 -0.06 -5.54 -23.79
N PHE A 229 -0.33 -4.61 -22.86
CA PHE A 229 -0.76 -4.96 -21.49
C PHE A 229 -2.16 -5.58 -21.44
N ASP A 230 -3.07 -5.20 -22.35
CA ASP A 230 -4.40 -5.84 -22.41
C ASP A 230 -4.27 -7.29 -22.89
N GLN A 231 -3.49 -7.54 -23.94
CA GLN A 231 -3.24 -8.89 -24.44
C GLN A 231 -2.50 -9.75 -23.43
N PHE A 232 -1.52 -9.16 -22.73
CA PHE A 232 -0.80 -9.82 -21.64
C PHE A 232 -1.76 -10.21 -20.51
N TRP A 233 -2.66 -9.32 -20.08
CA TRP A 233 -3.65 -9.60 -19.07
C TRP A 233 -4.55 -10.79 -19.43
N TYR A 234 -5.07 -10.82 -20.64
CA TYR A 234 -5.90 -11.95 -21.09
C TYR A 234 -5.13 -13.27 -21.07
N SER A 235 -3.88 -13.25 -21.50
CA SER A 235 -3.00 -14.44 -21.47
C SER A 235 -2.70 -14.87 -20.04
N LEU A 236 -2.36 -13.95 -19.16
CA LEU A 236 -2.08 -14.20 -17.73
C LEU A 236 -3.28 -14.83 -17.04
N ALA A 237 -4.46 -14.23 -17.20
CA ALA A 237 -5.69 -14.71 -16.61
C ALA A 237 -6.10 -16.10 -17.12
N HIS A 238 -5.94 -16.35 -18.42
CA HIS A 238 -6.21 -17.65 -19.03
C HIS A 238 -5.24 -18.75 -18.55
N GLN A 239 -3.96 -18.41 -18.38
CA GLN A 239 -2.96 -19.36 -17.89
C GLN A 239 -3.09 -19.68 -16.39
N ASN A 240 -3.76 -18.81 -15.62
CA ASN A 240 -3.88 -18.89 -14.16
C ASN A 240 -5.34 -18.85 -13.68
N PRO A 241 -6.25 -19.72 -14.17
CA PRO A 241 -7.66 -19.64 -13.86
C PRO A 241 -7.96 -19.87 -12.37
N ASN A 242 -7.11 -20.61 -11.66
CA ASN A 242 -7.29 -20.95 -10.25
C ASN A 242 -6.57 -19.98 -9.28
N ILE A 243 -5.98 -18.92 -9.79
CA ILE A 243 -5.36 -17.86 -8.97
C ILE A 243 -6.29 -16.68 -8.88
N LEU A 244 -6.45 -16.12 -7.69
CA LEU A 244 -7.17 -14.86 -7.48
C LEU A 244 -6.28 -13.70 -7.94
N LEU A 245 -6.60 -13.12 -9.08
CA LEU A 245 -5.82 -12.06 -9.72
C LEU A 245 -6.61 -10.75 -9.74
N ALA A 246 -6.03 -9.68 -9.21
CA ALA A 246 -6.51 -8.33 -9.50
C ALA A 246 -6.36 -8.02 -10.99
N ARG A 247 -7.33 -7.32 -11.56
CA ARG A 247 -7.34 -6.97 -12.98
C ARG A 247 -6.18 -6.02 -13.31
N ARG A 248 -5.45 -6.34 -14.39
CA ARG A 248 -4.25 -5.60 -14.82
C ARG A 248 -4.31 -5.22 -16.31
N THR A 249 -5.49 -4.77 -16.74
CA THR A 249 -5.62 -4.17 -18.07
C THR A 249 -4.85 -2.86 -18.15
N ARG A 250 -4.49 -2.43 -19.35
CA ARG A 250 -3.86 -1.13 -19.60
C ARG A 250 -4.55 0.00 -18.84
N GLU A 251 -5.87 0.07 -18.93
CA GLU A 251 -6.67 1.11 -18.29
C GLU A 251 -6.57 1.06 -16.75
N THR A 252 -6.65 -0.13 -16.16
CA THR A 252 -6.53 -0.31 -14.71
C THR A 252 -5.13 0.05 -14.21
N LEU A 253 -4.08 -0.36 -14.93
CA LEU A 253 -2.70 -0.03 -14.59
C LEU A 253 -2.44 1.49 -14.74
N ALA A 254 -2.92 2.10 -15.84
CA ALA A 254 -2.79 3.54 -16.07
C ALA A 254 -3.48 4.36 -14.98
N TRP A 255 -4.68 3.95 -14.53
CA TRP A 255 -5.36 4.56 -13.40
C TRP A 255 -4.57 4.40 -12.10
N HIS A 256 -4.17 3.18 -11.77
CA HIS A 256 -3.51 2.87 -10.50
C HIS A 256 -2.18 3.63 -10.34
N PHE A 257 -1.38 3.69 -11.39
CA PHE A 257 -0.07 4.34 -11.38
C PHE A 257 -0.10 5.79 -11.89
N ARG A 258 -1.29 6.36 -12.14
CA ARG A 258 -1.44 7.70 -12.71
C ARG A 258 -0.61 8.76 -12.02
N ASP A 259 -0.76 8.85 -10.71
CA ASP A 259 -0.07 9.87 -9.92
C ASP A 259 1.46 9.64 -9.90
N ALA A 260 1.89 8.40 -9.79
CA ALA A 260 3.30 8.04 -9.87
C ALA A 260 3.92 8.33 -11.26
N MET A 261 3.14 8.14 -12.34
CA MET A 261 3.56 8.46 -13.71
C MET A 261 3.65 9.98 -13.91
N LEU A 262 2.65 10.74 -13.48
CA LEU A 262 2.66 12.21 -13.56
C LEU A 262 3.84 12.83 -12.80
N ARG A 263 4.24 12.24 -11.67
CA ARG A 263 5.40 12.67 -10.88
C ARG A 263 6.73 12.07 -11.35
N HIS A 264 6.74 11.31 -12.44
CA HIS A 264 7.91 10.58 -12.93
C HIS A 264 8.56 9.69 -11.84
N SER A 265 7.75 9.18 -10.93
CA SER A 265 8.19 8.32 -9.83
C SER A 265 7.96 6.83 -10.08
N ALA A 266 7.26 6.45 -11.16
CA ALA A 266 7.12 5.07 -11.60
C ALA A 266 8.08 4.75 -12.75
N CYS A 267 8.59 3.51 -12.74
CA CYS A 267 9.42 2.95 -13.80
C CYS A 267 8.81 1.60 -14.21
N ILE A 268 8.36 1.51 -15.46
CA ILE A 268 7.81 0.30 -16.06
C ILE A 268 8.91 -0.39 -16.83
N VAL A 269 9.20 -1.63 -16.47
CA VAL A 269 10.21 -2.47 -17.12
C VAL A 269 9.51 -3.67 -17.74
N THR A 270 9.81 -3.98 -18.99
CA THR A 270 9.14 -5.02 -19.76
C THR A 270 10.12 -5.96 -20.44
N ALA A 271 9.66 -7.19 -20.67
CA ALA A 271 10.29 -8.15 -21.55
C ALA A 271 9.27 -8.66 -22.56
N SER A 272 9.69 -8.76 -23.83
CA SER A 272 8.82 -9.17 -24.93
C SER A 272 9.47 -10.30 -25.73
N LYS A 273 8.64 -11.12 -26.35
CA LYS A 273 9.08 -12.10 -27.37
C LYS A 273 8.41 -11.73 -28.69
N GLY A 274 9.19 -11.13 -29.60
CA GLY A 274 8.64 -10.45 -30.77
C GLY A 274 7.83 -9.23 -30.33
N SER A 275 6.57 -9.13 -30.74
CA SER A 275 5.65 -8.05 -30.36
C SER A 275 4.96 -8.28 -29.01
N ASP A 276 5.01 -9.50 -28.46
CA ASP A 276 4.15 -9.90 -27.36
C ASP A 276 4.87 -9.73 -26.03
N LEU A 277 4.22 -9.02 -25.10
CA LEU A 277 4.69 -8.85 -23.75
C LEU A 277 4.67 -10.20 -23.01
N THR A 278 5.81 -10.60 -22.42
CA THR A 278 5.94 -11.86 -21.69
C THR A 278 6.12 -11.70 -20.20
N ALA A 279 6.68 -10.58 -19.75
CA ALA A 279 6.80 -10.20 -18.35
C ALA A 279 6.89 -8.67 -18.21
N TYR A 280 6.47 -8.16 -17.06
CA TYR A 280 6.72 -6.76 -16.69
C TYR A 280 6.94 -6.62 -15.18
N ALA A 281 7.59 -5.53 -14.81
CA ALA A 281 7.67 -5.05 -13.43
C ALA A 281 7.40 -3.55 -13.37
N VAL A 282 6.75 -3.12 -12.30
CA VAL A 282 6.56 -1.71 -11.98
C VAL A 282 7.30 -1.40 -10.69
N PHE A 283 8.26 -0.50 -10.79
CA PHE A 283 9.00 0.04 -9.66
C PHE A 283 8.53 1.47 -9.41
N GLN A 284 8.37 1.83 -8.13
CA GLN A 284 7.92 3.16 -7.74
C GLN A 284 8.88 3.77 -6.74
N ARG A 285 9.24 5.03 -6.98
CA ARG A 285 10.01 5.82 -6.04
C ARG A 285 9.10 6.28 -4.91
N GLN A 286 9.46 5.92 -3.68
CA GLN A 286 8.71 6.22 -2.47
C GLN A 286 9.69 6.69 -1.38
N ASP A 287 10.18 7.89 -1.51
CA ASP A 287 11.15 8.52 -0.61
C ASP A 287 10.56 8.73 0.79
N LYS A 288 11.44 8.88 1.78
CA LYS A 288 11.12 9.36 3.12
C LYS A 288 11.85 10.67 3.38
N PRO A 289 11.30 11.80 2.96
CA PRO A 289 11.96 13.10 3.02
C PRO A 289 12.29 13.53 4.44
N GLU A 290 11.50 13.10 5.44
CA GLU A 290 11.73 13.37 6.86
C GLU A 290 13.08 12.86 7.37
N HIS A 291 13.66 11.85 6.69
CA HIS A 291 14.98 11.27 7.01
C HIS A 291 15.96 11.39 5.84
N GLY A 292 15.57 12.04 4.74
CA GLY A 292 16.36 12.17 3.52
C GLY A 292 16.59 10.85 2.76
N LEU A 293 15.81 9.79 3.06
CA LEU A 293 15.95 8.47 2.42
C LEU A 293 15.33 8.46 1.03
N LYS A 294 16.13 8.17 0.01
CA LYS A 294 15.69 7.92 -1.35
C LYS A 294 15.48 6.42 -1.57
N ARG A 295 14.28 6.05 -1.97
CA ARG A 295 13.91 4.64 -2.02
C ARG A 295 13.07 4.32 -3.25
N VAL A 296 13.40 3.21 -3.91
CA VAL A 296 12.60 2.57 -4.96
C VAL A 296 12.04 1.25 -4.42
N ARG A 297 10.78 0.97 -4.74
CA ARG A 297 10.09 -0.27 -4.38
C ARG A 297 9.60 -1.01 -5.61
N LEU A 298 9.72 -2.33 -5.59
CA LEU A 298 8.95 -3.19 -6.49
C LEU A 298 7.51 -3.21 -6.03
N VAL A 299 6.61 -2.73 -6.89
CA VAL A 299 5.16 -2.67 -6.62
C VAL A 299 4.44 -3.85 -7.22
N ASP A 300 4.72 -4.17 -8.48
CA ASP A 300 4.10 -5.29 -9.18
C ASP A 300 5.11 -6.00 -10.08
N PHE A 301 5.00 -7.31 -10.15
CA PHE A 301 5.71 -8.15 -11.11
C PHE A 301 4.75 -9.22 -11.60
N GLN A 302 4.61 -9.32 -12.91
CA GLN A 302 3.81 -10.37 -13.55
C GLN A 302 4.58 -10.96 -14.72
N SER A 303 4.40 -12.27 -14.91
CA SER A 303 5.00 -13.01 -16.03
C SER A 303 4.05 -14.08 -16.54
N LEU A 304 4.11 -14.36 -17.83
CA LEU A 304 3.49 -15.55 -18.40
C LEU A 304 4.30 -16.79 -18.01
N LYS A 305 3.68 -17.97 -18.08
CA LYS A 305 4.35 -19.26 -17.79
C LYS A 305 5.60 -19.44 -18.64
N GLY A 306 6.71 -19.78 -17.99
CA GLY A 306 8.02 -19.96 -18.61
C GLY A 306 8.87 -18.68 -18.68
N PHE A 307 8.36 -17.55 -18.15
CA PHE A 307 9.09 -16.29 -18.10
C PHE A 307 9.30 -15.76 -16.67
N GLU A 308 9.06 -16.56 -15.66
CA GLU A 308 9.19 -16.22 -14.23
C GLU A 308 10.62 -15.81 -13.87
N GLN A 309 11.61 -16.35 -14.56
CA GLN A 309 13.03 -16.02 -14.40
C GLN A 309 13.34 -14.55 -14.72
N MET A 310 12.46 -13.82 -15.44
CA MET A 310 12.66 -12.40 -15.77
C MET A 310 12.66 -11.48 -14.53
N LEU A 311 12.18 -11.96 -13.38
CA LEU A 311 12.23 -11.22 -12.12
C LEU A 311 13.67 -10.81 -11.76
N LEU A 312 14.64 -11.73 -11.85
CA LEU A 312 16.03 -11.44 -11.48
C LEU A 312 16.73 -10.44 -12.42
N PRO A 313 16.61 -10.56 -13.76
CA PRO A 313 17.05 -9.52 -14.68
C PRO A 313 16.46 -8.14 -14.41
N PHE A 314 15.14 -8.05 -14.12
CA PHE A 314 14.49 -6.78 -13.78
C PHE A 314 15.03 -6.17 -12.49
N LEU A 315 15.21 -6.97 -11.44
CA LEU A 315 15.81 -6.51 -10.19
C LEU A 315 17.26 -6.06 -10.40
N SER A 316 18.03 -6.78 -11.21
CA SER A 316 19.43 -6.40 -11.53
C SER A 316 19.48 -5.10 -12.32
N TRP A 317 18.54 -4.91 -13.26
CA TRP A 317 18.46 -3.70 -14.06
C TRP A 317 18.13 -2.47 -13.19
N ILE A 318 17.09 -2.54 -12.36
CA ILE A 318 16.68 -1.44 -11.50
C ILE A 318 17.72 -1.15 -10.41
N PHE A 319 18.42 -2.16 -9.91
CA PHE A 319 19.51 -1.99 -8.96
C PHE A 319 20.64 -1.12 -9.54
N ARG A 320 21.06 -1.37 -10.78
CA ARG A 320 22.05 -0.54 -11.48
C ARG A 320 21.55 0.89 -11.65
N LYS A 321 20.31 1.04 -12.14
CA LYS A 321 19.67 2.36 -12.27
C LYS A 321 19.61 3.12 -10.95
N CYS A 322 19.30 2.46 -9.84
CA CYS A 322 19.31 3.08 -8.51
C CYS A 322 20.71 3.58 -8.11
N ASN A 323 21.76 2.80 -8.39
CA ASN A 323 23.14 3.24 -8.17
C ASN A 323 23.49 4.51 -8.97
N ASP A 324 23.15 4.52 -10.27
CA ASP A 324 23.46 5.61 -11.19
C ASP A 324 22.72 6.91 -10.81
N GLU A 325 21.50 6.79 -10.30
CA GLU A 325 20.66 7.92 -9.87
C GLU A 325 20.86 8.34 -8.40
N GLY A 326 21.75 7.68 -7.68
CA GLY A 326 22.01 7.98 -6.26
C GLY A 326 20.80 7.72 -5.37
N ILE A 327 20.00 6.71 -5.69
CA ILE A 327 18.97 6.16 -4.82
C ILE A 327 19.65 5.33 -3.73
N ASP A 328 19.14 5.40 -2.50
CA ASP A 328 19.81 4.76 -1.36
C ASP A 328 19.41 3.30 -1.18
N LEU A 329 18.20 2.94 -1.62
CA LEU A 329 17.57 1.68 -1.25
C LEU A 329 16.65 1.16 -2.37
N LEU A 330 16.85 -0.11 -2.76
CA LEU A 330 15.89 -0.91 -3.50
C LEU A 330 15.16 -1.85 -2.52
N GLU A 331 13.84 -1.81 -2.46
CA GLU A 331 13.03 -2.56 -1.49
C GLU A 331 11.93 -3.38 -2.16
N ILE A 332 11.71 -4.57 -1.62
CA ILE A 332 10.55 -5.43 -1.90
C ILE A 332 9.69 -5.46 -0.66
N MET A 333 8.41 -5.09 -0.81
CA MET A 333 7.47 -5.02 0.30
C MET A 333 6.74 -6.34 0.48
N GLY A 334 6.75 -6.86 1.70
CA GLY A 334 6.22 -8.18 1.99
C GLY A 334 7.07 -9.30 1.37
N ARG A 335 6.75 -10.54 1.69
CA ARG A 335 7.43 -11.71 1.11
C ARG A 335 6.58 -12.40 0.05
N TRP A 336 5.76 -11.63 -0.66
CA TRP A 336 4.91 -12.15 -1.73
C TRP A 336 5.71 -12.75 -2.90
N LEU A 337 6.97 -12.34 -3.08
CA LEU A 337 7.89 -12.95 -4.05
C LEU A 337 8.42 -14.33 -3.60
N ALA A 338 8.20 -14.74 -2.34
CA ALA A 338 8.56 -16.09 -1.88
C ALA A 338 7.52 -17.13 -2.33
N ARG A 339 7.18 -17.14 -3.60
CA ARG A 339 6.25 -18.08 -4.24
C ARG A 339 7.03 -19.22 -4.92
N PRO A 340 6.47 -20.45 -4.94
CA PRO A 340 7.16 -21.61 -5.54
C PRO A 340 7.43 -21.48 -7.05
N ASP A 341 6.61 -20.70 -7.75
CA ASP A 341 6.71 -20.44 -9.19
C ASP A 341 7.73 -19.37 -9.56
N LEU A 342 8.22 -18.60 -8.59
CA LEU A 342 9.20 -17.56 -8.82
C LEU A 342 10.62 -17.99 -8.41
N PRO A 343 11.66 -17.50 -9.10
CA PRO A 343 13.03 -17.74 -8.66
C PRO A 343 13.23 -17.13 -7.26
N PRO A 344 14.00 -17.79 -6.37
CA PRO A 344 14.26 -17.26 -5.05
C PRO A 344 14.99 -15.92 -5.10
N VAL A 345 14.48 -14.94 -4.39
CA VAL A 345 15.09 -13.61 -4.24
C VAL A 345 15.77 -13.56 -2.88
N PHE A 346 17.07 -13.24 -2.90
CA PHE A 346 17.88 -13.13 -1.69
C PHE A 346 18.38 -11.70 -1.51
N ALA A 347 17.71 -10.94 -0.66
CA ALA A 347 18.22 -9.63 -0.25
C ALA A 347 19.12 -9.74 0.98
N PRO A 348 20.17 -8.90 1.10
CA PRO A 348 21.11 -8.95 2.22
C PRO A 348 20.52 -8.42 3.52
N TYR A 349 19.46 -7.67 3.43
CA TYR A 349 18.83 -6.98 4.55
C TYR A 349 17.34 -7.27 4.61
N HIS A 350 16.86 -7.35 5.84
CA HIS A 350 15.47 -7.60 6.15
C HIS A 350 15.03 -6.69 7.29
N ARG A 351 13.75 -6.25 7.25
CA ARG A 351 13.14 -5.53 8.36
C ARG A 351 11.67 -5.90 8.51
N ARG A 352 11.17 -5.77 9.73
CA ARG A 352 9.75 -5.91 10.02
C ARG A 352 9.07 -4.54 9.95
N LEU A 353 7.89 -4.50 9.36
CA LEU A 353 7.06 -3.31 9.23
C LEU A 353 5.95 -3.32 10.29
N CYS A 354 5.67 -2.17 10.91
CA CYS A 354 4.70 -2.09 11.99
C CYS A 354 3.25 -2.23 11.53
N SER A 355 2.95 -1.89 10.26
CA SER A 355 1.60 -1.88 9.72
C SER A 355 1.61 -2.28 8.24
N TRP A 356 1.40 -3.55 7.95
CA TRP A 356 1.31 -4.08 6.57
C TRP A 356 0.71 -5.49 6.59
N SER A 357 -0.32 -5.68 7.41
CA SER A 357 -1.07 -6.93 7.38
C SER A 357 -2.19 -6.84 6.34
N SER A 358 -2.36 -7.91 5.57
CA SER A 358 -3.43 -8.02 4.59
C SER A 358 -4.54 -8.91 5.13
N TYR A 359 -5.78 -8.44 4.99
CA TYR A 359 -6.98 -9.14 5.43
C TYR A 359 -7.99 -9.18 4.31
N TYR A 360 -8.80 -10.24 4.29
CA TYR A 360 -9.92 -10.37 3.37
C TYR A 360 -11.18 -10.84 4.08
N ARG A 361 -12.32 -10.56 3.46
CA ARG A 361 -13.62 -11.13 3.82
C ARG A 361 -14.41 -11.40 2.56
N ALA A 362 -14.66 -12.66 2.24
CA ALA A 362 -15.62 -13.03 1.22
C ALA A 362 -17.06 -12.94 1.77
N ILE A 363 -17.99 -12.54 0.92
CA ILE A 363 -19.42 -12.46 1.28
C ILE A 363 -20.08 -13.83 1.16
N ASN A 364 -19.68 -14.63 0.14
CA ASN A 364 -20.14 -15.99 -0.08
C ASN A 364 -19.31 -16.97 0.75
N GLU A 365 -19.96 -17.93 1.41
CA GLU A 365 -19.32 -18.95 2.24
C GLU A 365 -18.40 -19.88 1.42
N GLU A 366 -18.82 -20.30 0.22
CA GLU A 366 -18.01 -21.14 -0.67
C GLU A 366 -16.71 -20.45 -1.04
N LEU A 367 -16.78 -19.19 -1.49
CA LEU A 367 -15.58 -18.39 -1.79
C LEU A 367 -14.71 -18.21 -0.54
N SER A 368 -15.30 -18.02 0.63
CA SER A 368 -14.58 -17.88 1.90
C SER A 368 -13.77 -19.13 2.24
N GLU A 369 -14.32 -20.33 2.04
CA GLU A 369 -13.60 -21.58 2.29
C GLU A 369 -12.46 -21.77 1.27
N ILE A 370 -12.72 -21.49 0.01
CA ILE A 370 -11.71 -21.59 -1.05
C ILE A 370 -10.52 -20.66 -0.76
N LEU A 371 -10.78 -19.42 -0.38
CA LEU A 371 -9.73 -18.41 -0.13
C LEU A 371 -8.86 -18.66 1.11
N LYS A 372 -9.13 -19.70 1.91
CA LYS A 372 -8.24 -20.15 2.98
C LYS A 372 -6.97 -20.86 2.47
N GLN A 373 -6.97 -21.29 1.21
CA GLN A 373 -5.84 -21.95 0.58
C GLN A 373 -4.81 -20.93 0.10
N SER A 374 -3.54 -21.14 0.45
CA SER A 374 -2.46 -20.19 0.15
C SER A 374 -2.09 -20.12 -1.33
N ASP A 375 -2.25 -21.23 -2.05
CA ASP A 375 -1.91 -21.41 -3.47
C ASP A 375 -2.85 -20.68 -4.44
N ILE A 376 -4.00 -20.20 -3.93
CA ILE A 376 -4.94 -19.37 -4.70
C ILE A 376 -4.48 -17.92 -4.82
N TRP A 377 -3.64 -17.47 -3.91
CA TRP A 377 -3.25 -16.09 -3.81
C TRP A 377 -1.94 -15.81 -4.54
N ALA A 378 -1.93 -14.76 -5.36
CA ALA A 378 -0.71 -14.20 -5.95
C ALA A 378 -0.68 -12.67 -5.73
N PRO A 379 -0.67 -12.22 -4.47
CA PRO A 379 -0.77 -10.81 -4.16
C PRO A 379 0.54 -10.07 -4.45
N SER A 380 0.43 -8.77 -4.67
CA SER A 380 1.56 -7.84 -4.77
C SER A 380 1.24 -6.53 -4.06
N SER A 381 2.17 -5.59 -4.03
CA SER A 381 1.89 -4.24 -3.50
C SER A 381 0.93 -3.43 -4.38
N PHE A 382 0.63 -3.90 -5.59
CA PHE A 382 -0.43 -3.38 -6.45
C PHE A 382 -1.83 -3.64 -5.88
N ASP A 383 -2.00 -4.75 -5.14
CA ASP A 383 -3.31 -5.11 -4.62
C ASP A 383 -3.71 -4.17 -3.46
N GLY A 384 -4.91 -3.62 -3.52
CA GLY A 384 -5.42 -2.70 -2.52
C GLY A 384 -4.87 -1.28 -2.63
N ASP A 385 -4.59 -0.66 -1.48
CA ASP A 385 -4.18 0.75 -1.38
C ASP A 385 -2.66 0.96 -1.17
N ALA A 386 -1.89 -0.11 -1.08
CA ALA A 386 -0.49 -0.08 -0.65
C ALA A 386 0.45 0.76 -1.55
N SER A 387 0.09 1.00 -2.79
CA SER A 387 0.89 1.73 -3.78
C SER A 387 0.16 2.89 -4.48
N LEU A 388 -1.02 3.27 -3.98
CA LEU A 388 -1.80 4.39 -4.52
C LEU A 388 -1.25 5.77 -4.11
N TRP A 389 -0.39 5.83 -3.08
CA TRP A 389 0.11 7.08 -2.46
C TRP A 389 1.60 7.30 -2.63
#